data_178dfd1e5380930a1586f103ba99ac7e
#
_entry.id   178dfd1e5380930a1586f103ba99ac7e
#
_cell.length_a   1.000
_cell.length_b   1.000
_cell.length_c   1.000
_cell.angle_alpha   90.00
_cell.angle_beta   90.00
_cell.angle_gamma   90.00
#
_symmetry.space_group_name_H-M   'P 1'
#
loop_
_entity.id
_entity.type
_entity.pdbx_description
1 polymer ?
#
loop_
_entity_poly.entity_id
_entity_poly.type
_entity_poly.pdbx_seq_one_letter_code
_entity_poly.pdbx_strand_id
1 'polypeptide(L)'
;LAKFNSTRDDLLTRGRILGYLEANAGIHFSALRDALGLANGVTAYHLQVLESKNQVISWRDGKLRRYAISSISRKEIGLITSPIVGTRLAILDVLSDSGSLGLSGTEIRKRILISRQLLSHHLSELRKSDIIEPSSESKRPNWRISTRGKEVLDSSRRLSKAEAAI
;
A
#
# COMPACT_ATOMS: atom_id res chain seq x y z
N LEU A 1 25.57 17.95 -18.39
CA LEU A 1 24.19 17.59 -18.05
C LEU A 1 23.28 17.82 -19.25
N ALA A 2 22.70 16.77 -19.77
CA ALA A 2 21.74 16.86 -20.87
C ALA A 2 20.52 17.69 -20.44
N LYS A 3 20.24 18.78 -21.16
CA LYS A 3 19.00 19.54 -20.99
C LYS A 3 17.91 18.85 -21.82
N PHE A 4 16.84 18.41 -21.15
CA PHE A 4 15.66 17.88 -21.84
C PHE A 4 14.84 19.02 -22.40
N ASN A 5 14.89 19.19 -23.73
CA ASN A 5 13.98 20.11 -24.41
C ASN A 5 12.61 19.47 -24.53
N SER A 6 11.62 20.08 -23.86
CA SER A 6 10.26 19.55 -23.82
C SER A 6 9.34 20.27 -24.80
N THR A 7 8.65 19.50 -25.62
CA THR A 7 7.55 19.98 -26.46
C THR A 7 6.26 20.08 -25.65
N ARG A 8 5.22 20.70 -26.24
CA ARG A 8 3.87 20.74 -25.66
C ARG A 8 3.32 19.32 -25.43
N ASP A 9 3.50 18.44 -26.42
CA ASP A 9 3.04 17.04 -26.33
C ASP A 9 3.77 16.27 -25.23
N ASP A 10 5.07 16.50 -25.05
CA ASP A 10 5.84 15.94 -23.96
C ASP A 10 5.29 16.35 -22.60
N LEU A 11 4.93 17.64 -22.44
CA LEU A 11 4.36 18.15 -21.20
C LEU A 11 2.99 17.55 -20.91
N LEU A 12 2.15 17.39 -21.92
CA LEU A 12 0.85 16.74 -21.78
C LEU A 12 0.98 15.28 -21.39
N THR A 13 1.89 14.55 -22.02
CA THR A 13 2.16 13.14 -21.71
C THR A 13 2.65 12.99 -20.27
N ARG A 14 3.59 13.83 -19.83
CA ARG A 14 4.09 13.82 -18.45
C ARG A 14 2.99 14.17 -17.45
N GLY A 15 2.12 15.12 -17.77
CA GLY A 15 0.95 15.44 -16.95
C GLY A 15 0.01 14.25 -16.78
N ARG A 16 -0.22 13.48 -17.84
CA ARG A 16 -1.02 12.24 -17.80
C ARG A 16 -0.36 11.18 -16.91
N ILE A 17 0.95 11.02 -17.02
CA ILE A 17 1.71 10.08 -16.17
C ILE A 17 1.59 10.47 -14.70
N LEU A 18 1.82 11.75 -14.37
CA LEU A 18 1.73 12.22 -12.98
C LEU A 18 0.33 12.05 -12.41
N GLY A 19 -0.70 12.41 -13.15
CA GLY A 19 -2.08 12.23 -12.72
C GLY A 19 -2.45 10.77 -12.49
N TYR A 20 -1.97 9.88 -13.34
CA TYR A 20 -2.18 8.44 -13.16
C TYR A 20 -1.45 7.89 -11.95
N LEU A 21 -0.22 8.33 -11.70
CA LEU A 21 0.56 7.92 -10.53
C LEU A 21 -0.02 8.43 -9.21
N GLU A 22 -0.66 9.60 -9.19
CA GLU A 22 -1.38 10.09 -8.00
C GLU A 22 -2.48 9.12 -7.57
N ALA A 23 -3.21 8.57 -8.52
CA ALA A 23 -4.29 7.63 -8.27
C ALA A 23 -3.81 6.19 -8.09
N ASN A 24 -2.63 5.83 -8.60
CA ASN A 24 -2.13 4.46 -8.72
C ASN A 24 -0.68 4.35 -8.24
N ALA A 25 -0.39 4.83 -7.04
CA ALA A 25 0.94 4.77 -6.46
C ALA A 25 1.45 3.33 -6.38
N GLY A 26 2.68 3.12 -6.85
CA GLY A 26 3.31 1.79 -6.84
C GLY A 26 3.00 0.94 -8.06
N ILE A 27 2.34 1.48 -9.06
CA ILE A 27 2.14 0.77 -10.33
C ILE A 27 3.48 0.41 -10.97
N HIS A 28 3.59 -0.78 -11.55
CA HIS A 28 4.80 -1.16 -12.26
C HIS A 28 4.81 -0.65 -13.70
N PHE A 29 5.99 -0.62 -14.29
CA PHE A 29 6.24 -0.02 -15.61
C PHE A 29 5.27 -0.47 -16.70
N SER A 30 5.11 -1.78 -16.88
CA SER A 30 4.27 -2.32 -17.96
C SER A 30 2.80 -1.95 -17.79
N ALA A 31 2.29 -2.00 -16.56
CA ALA A 31 0.91 -1.63 -16.28
C ALA A 31 0.66 -0.14 -16.51
N LEU A 32 1.60 0.73 -16.13
CA LEU A 32 1.53 2.17 -16.40
C LEU A 32 1.52 2.45 -17.91
N ARG A 33 2.46 1.86 -18.63
CA ARG A 33 2.56 1.97 -20.09
C ARG A 33 1.24 1.56 -20.77
N ASP A 34 0.73 0.40 -20.41
CA ASP A 34 -0.48 -0.18 -21.03
C ASP A 34 -1.73 0.65 -20.67
N ALA A 35 -1.85 1.08 -19.43
CA ALA A 35 -2.96 1.91 -18.97
C ALA A 35 -3.06 3.25 -19.72
N LEU A 36 -1.92 3.85 -20.08
CA LEU A 36 -1.85 5.11 -20.78
C LEU A 36 -1.76 4.95 -22.31
N GLY A 37 -1.67 3.72 -22.80
CA GLY A 37 -1.54 3.44 -24.23
C GLY A 37 -0.28 4.00 -24.87
N LEU A 38 0.82 4.05 -24.12
CA LEU A 38 2.09 4.60 -24.57
C LEU A 38 3.03 3.53 -25.11
N ALA A 39 3.91 3.92 -26.01
CA ALA A 39 4.99 3.07 -26.47
C ALA A 39 6.04 2.88 -25.35
N ASN A 40 6.75 1.76 -25.38
CA ASN A 40 7.74 1.40 -24.35
C ASN A 40 8.82 2.47 -24.18
N GLY A 41 9.44 2.90 -25.27
CA GLY A 41 10.49 3.93 -25.25
C GLY A 41 9.99 5.30 -24.80
N VAL A 42 8.77 5.68 -25.18
CA VAL A 42 8.14 6.93 -24.76
C VAL A 42 7.91 6.93 -23.25
N THR A 43 7.38 5.85 -22.72
CA THR A 43 7.15 5.70 -21.29
C THR A 43 8.47 5.78 -20.49
N ALA A 44 9.48 5.05 -20.92
CA ALA A 44 10.79 5.04 -20.28
C ALA A 44 11.45 6.43 -20.29
N TYR A 45 11.38 7.12 -21.42
CA TYR A 45 11.91 8.48 -21.56
C TYR A 45 11.25 9.47 -20.61
N HIS A 46 9.93 9.52 -20.59
CA HIS A 46 9.21 10.45 -19.72
C HIS A 46 9.38 10.15 -18.24
N LEU A 47 9.41 8.89 -17.85
CA LEU A 47 9.70 8.50 -16.47
C LEU A 47 11.11 8.94 -16.04
N GLN A 48 12.10 8.78 -16.92
CA GLN A 48 13.45 9.24 -16.66
C GLN A 48 13.53 10.76 -16.46
N VAL A 49 12.82 11.52 -17.29
CA VAL A 49 12.74 12.98 -17.14
C VAL A 49 12.08 13.36 -15.81
N LEU A 50 10.96 12.71 -15.46
CA LEU A 50 10.24 12.99 -14.21
C LEU A 50 11.05 12.61 -12.97
N GLU A 51 11.81 11.52 -13.04
CA GLU A 51 12.75 11.13 -11.96
C GLU A 51 13.89 12.15 -11.83
N SER A 52 14.46 12.63 -12.94
CA SER A 52 15.53 13.63 -12.93
C SER A 52 15.07 14.98 -12.35
N LYS A 53 13.79 15.30 -12.48
CA LYS A 53 13.17 16.50 -11.90
C LYS A 53 12.65 16.29 -10.47
N ASN A 54 12.88 15.14 -9.86
CA ASN A 54 12.39 14.77 -8.53
C ASN A 54 10.86 14.83 -8.38
N GLN A 55 10.12 14.60 -9.45
CA GLN A 55 8.65 14.54 -9.45
C GLN A 55 8.12 13.12 -9.28
N VAL A 56 8.92 12.13 -9.67
CA VAL A 56 8.61 10.70 -9.58
C VAL A 56 9.77 9.99 -8.89
N ILE A 57 9.45 8.99 -8.11
CA ILE A 57 10.41 8.04 -7.56
C ILE A 57 10.11 6.64 -8.05
N SER A 58 11.12 5.79 -8.07
CA SER A 58 10.96 4.38 -8.41
C SER A 58 11.74 3.50 -7.44
N TRP A 59 11.29 2.26 -7.30
CA TRP A 59 11.99 1.26 -6.50
C TRP A 59 11.78 -0.13 -7.09
N ARG A 60 12.68 -1.04 -6.76
CA ARG A 60 12.56 -2.44 -7.16
C ARG A 60 11.69 -3.21 -6.17
N ASP A 61 10.82 -4.04 -6.72
CA ASP A 61 10.04 -5.02 -6.00
C ASP A 61 10.15 -6.36 -6.75
N GLY A 62 11.13 -7.18 -6.35
CA GLY A 62 11.50 -8.40 -7.09
C GLY A 62 11.97 -8.07 -8.50
N LYS A 63 11.29 -8.61 -9.51
CA LYS A 63 11.59 -8.36 -10.93
C LYS A 63 10.89 -7.10 -11.46
N LEU A 64 9.97 -6.53 -10.71
CA LEU A 64 9.20 -5.35 -11.10
C LEU A 64 9.88 -4.07 -10.64
N ARG A 65 9.72 -3.02 -11.42
CA ARG A 65 10.04 -1.67 -11.01
C ARG A 65 8.75 -0.89 -10.84
N ARG A 66 8.55 -0.37 -9.64
CA ARG A 66 7.36 0.39 -9.26
C ARG A 66 7.64 1.87 -9.27
N TYR A 67 6.62 2.65 -9.55
CA TYR A 67 6.68 4.11 -9.67
C TYR A 67 5.62 4.79 -8.83
N ALA A 68 5.94 5.95 -8.30
CA ALA A 68 5.00 6.81 -7.58
C ALA A 68 5.45 8.27 -7.67
N ILE A 69 4.54 9.19 -7.36
CA ILE A 69 4.93 10.59 -7.18
C ILE A 69 5.86 10.71 -5.97
N SER A 70 6.78 11.66 -6.01
CA SER A 70 7.84 11.80 -5.00
C SER A 70 7.35 12.14 -3.59
N SER A 71 6.11 12.59 -3.44
CA SER A 71 5.48 12.86 -2.14
C SER A 71 5.02 11.62 -1.38
N ILE A 72 5.13 10.42 -1.98
CA ILE A 72 4.76 9.17 -1.30
C ILE A 72 5.59 8.94 -0.04
N SER A 73 4.95 8.51 1.04
CA SER A 73 5.63 8.21 2.29
C SER A 73 6.33 6.84 2.27
N ARG A 74 7.35 6.69 3.12
CA ARG A 74 8.00 5.37 3.32
C ARG A 74 7.02 4.30 3.82
N LYS A 75 6.03 4.70 4.61
CA LYS A 75 4.97 3.80 5.08
C LYS A 75 4.16 3.24 3.92
N GLU A 76 3.75 4.09 3.00
CA GLU A 76 3.00 3.69 1.80
C GLU A 76 3.83 2.77 0.90
N ILE A 77 5.11 3.09 0.69
CA ILE A 77 6.02 2.21 -0.05
C ILE A 77 6.10 0.83 0.60
N GLY A 78 6.25 0.77 1.92
CA GLY A 78 6.27 -0.48 2.68
C GLY A 78 5.00 -1.31 2.49
N LEU A 79 3.83 -0.68 2.48
CA LEU A 79 2.55 -1.34 2.27
C LEU A 79 2.38 -1.86 0.84
N ILE A 80 2.86 -1.14 -0.15
CA ILE A 80 2.84 -1.57 -1.54
C ILE A 80 3.73 -2.80 -1.75
N THR A 81 4.92 -2.78 -1.14
CA THR A 81 5.90 -3.86 -1.25
C THR A 81 5.50 -5.09 -0.41
N SER A 82 4.92 -4.86 0.75
CA SER A 82 4.46 -5.91 1.67
C SER A 82 3.06 -5.59 2.18
N PRO A 83 2.05 -5.70 1.32
CA PRO A 83 0.68 -5.33 1.69
C PRO A 83 0.13 -6.24 2.77
N ILE A 84 -0.70 -5.67 3.64
CA ILE A 84 -1.49 -6.45 4.57
C ILE A 84 -2.69 -7.00 3.81
N VAL A 85 -2.68 -8.31 3.59
CA VAL A 85 -3.70 -9.02 2.79
C VAL A 85 -4.15 -10.29 3.51
N GLY A 86 -5.17 -10.92 2.97
CA GLY A 86 -5.65 -12.22 3.43
C GLY A 86 -6.11 -12.21 4.88
N THR A 87 -5.68 -13.18 5.65
CA THR A 87 -6.10 -13.39 7.05
C THR A 87 -5.78 -12.20 7.95
N ARG A 88 -4.61 -11.56 7.78
CA ARG A 88 -4.24 -10.37 8.56
C ARG A 88 -5.16 -9.19 8.30
N LEU A 89 -5.53 -8.97 7.04
CA LEU A 89 -6.49 -7.94 6.67
C LEU A 89 -7.87 -8.23 7.28
N ALA A 90 -8.32 -9.48 7.21
CA ALA A 90 -9.60 -9.90 7.82
C ALA A 90 -9.61 -9.67 9.34
N ILE A 91 -8.50 -9.93 10.03
CA ILE A 91 -8.35 -9.64 11.47
C ILE A 91 -8.50 -8.13 11.73
N LEU A 92 -7.82 -7.30 10.94
CA LEU A 92 -7.90 -5.84 11.10
C LEU A 92 -9.29 -5.30 10.80
N ASP A 93 -9.99 -5.83 9.81
CA ASP A 93 -11.38 -5.44 9.51
C ASP A 93 -12.31 -5.73 10.68
N VAL A 94 -12.21 -6.93 11.25
CA VAL A 94 -13.03 -7.34 12.42
C VAL A 94 -12.71 -6.46 13.63
N LEU A 95 -11.44 -6.16 13.90
CA LEU A 95 -11.04 -5.28 15.00
C LEU A 95 -11.45 -3.83 14.77
N SER A 96 -11.43 -3.35 13.53
CA SER A 96 -11.88 -2.01 13.19
C SER A 96 -13.37 -1.81 13.54
N ASP A 97 -14.18 -2.83 13.31
CA ASP A 97 -15.62 -2.79 13.61
C ASP A 97 -15.92 -2.91 15.10
N SER A 98 -15.00 -3.40 15.92
CA SER A 98 -15.22 -3.64 17.35
C SER A 98 -15.04 -2.40 18.24
N GLY A 99 -14.53 -1.31 17.71
CA GLY A 99 -14.25 -0.09 18.47
C GLY A 99 -13.14 -0.22 19.51
N SER A 100 -13.18 0.65 20.53
CA SER A 100 -12.10 0.75 21.55
C SER A 100 -12.06 -0.41 22.53
N LEU A 101 -13.16 -1.13 22.72
CA LEU A 101 -13.22 -2.29 23.61
C LEU A 101 -12.46 -3.49 23.06
N GLY A 102 -12.35 -3.57 21.75
CA GLY A 102 -11.67 -4.65 21.07
C GLY A 102 -12.40 -5.98 21.15
N LEU A 103 -11.70 -7.05 20.76
CA LEU A 103 -12.20 -8.43 20.76
C LEU A 103 -11.18 -9.36 21.39
N SER A 104 -11.69 -10.36 22.11
CA SER A 104 -10.87 -11.48 22.59
C SER A 104 -10.45 -12.38 21.42
N GLY A 105 -9.42 -13.19 21.62
CA GLY A 105 -9.02 -14.19 20.62
C GLY A 105 -10.14 -15.14 20.24
N THR A 106 -10.96 -15.55 21.19
CA THR A 106 -12.14 -16.41 20.95
C THR A 106 -13.16 -15.73 20.05
N GLU A 107 -13.46 -14.46 20.30
CA GLU A 107 -14.40 -13.68 19.48
C GLU A 107 -13.89 -13.47 18.05
N ILE A 108 -12.60 -13.20 17.88
CA ILE A 108 -11.96 -13.10 16.56
C ILE A 108 -12.10 -14.43 15.81
N ARG A 109 -11.79 -15.54 16.46
CA ARG A 109 -11.87 -16.88 15.85
C ARG A 109 -13.27 -17.26 15.39
N LYS A 110 -14.29 -16.86 16.15
CA LYS A 110 -15.69 -17.09 15.76
C LYS A 110 -16.06 -16.36 14.47
N ARG A 111 -15.47 -15.21 14.23
CA ARG A 111 -15.78 -14.38 13.05
C ARG A 111 -14.96 -14.76 11.81
N ILE A 112 -13.72 -15.25 12.00
CA ILE A 112 -12.78 -15.50 10.89
C ILE A 112 -12.58 -16.98 10.60
N LEU A 113 -12.97 -17.88 11.49
CA LEU A 113 -12.89 -19.34 11.32
C LEU A 113 -11.47 -19.85 11.05
N ILE A 114 -10.51 -19.46 11.89
CA ILE A 114 -9.13 -19.94 11.84
C ILE A 114 -8.75 -20.68 13.11
N SER A 115 -7.65 -21.44 13.05
CA SER A 115 -7.15 -22.15 14.23
C SER A 115 -6.59 -21.18 15.28
N ARG A 116 -6.55 -21.64 16.53
CA ARG A 116 -5.94 -20.87 17.63
C ARG A 116 -4.48 -20.54 17.35
N GLN A 117 -3.73 -21.51 16.83
CA GLN A 117 -2.29 -21.34 16.54
C GLN A 117 -2.06 -20.33 15.45
N LEU A 118 -2.85 -20.38 14.37
CA LEU A 118 -2.75 -19.42 13.27
C LEU A 118 -3.11 -18.00 13.72
N LEU A 119 -4.18 -17.86 14.52
CA LEU A 119 -4.54 -16.57 15.09
C LEU A 119 -3.42 -16.03 16.00
N SER A 120 -2.88 -16.86 16.89
CA SER A 120 -1.79 -16.48 17.78
C SER A 120 -0.57 -15.98 17.01
N HIS A 121 -0.21 -16.64 15.92
CA HIS A 121 0.88 -16.23 15.05
C HIS A 121 0.61 -14.84 14.44
N HIS A 122 -0.56 -14.63 13.85
CA HIS A 122 -0.91 -13.36 13.23
C HIS A 122 -1.01 -12.22 14.25
N LEU A 123 -1.60 -12.46 15.42
CA LEU A 123 -1.69 -11.45 16.47
C LEU A 123 -0.29 -11.05 16.97
N SER A 124 0.61 -12.02 17.12
CA SER A 124 2.01 -11.76 17.53
C SER A 124 2.72 -10.87 16.50
N GLU A 125 2.59 -11.17 15.21
CA GLU A 125 3.21 -10.38 14.13
C GLU A 125 2.62 -8.98 14.03
N LEU A 126 1.31 -8.84 14.13
CA LEU A 126 0.63 -7.55 14.10
C LEU A 126 1.00 -6.68 15.32
N ARG A 127 1.16 -7.30 16.49
CA ARG A 127 1.61 -6.61 17.71
C ARG A 127 3.04 -6.10 17.59
N LYS A 128 3.96 -6.93 17.09
CA LYS A 128 5.36 -6.53 16.85
C LYS A 128 5.49 -5.31 15.95
N SER A 129 4.57 -5.16 15.02
CA SER A 129 4.52 -4.02 14.09
C SER A 129 3.71 -2.84 14.61
N ASP A 130 3.24 -2.87 15.85
CA ASP A 130 2.41 -1.85 16.50
C ASP A 130 1.08 -1.56 15.76
N ILE A 131 0.55 -2.53 15.03
CA ILE A 131 -0.70 -2.41 14.28
C ILE A 131 -1.90 -2.71 15.17
N ILE A 132 -1.73 -3.62 16.11
CA ILE A 132 -2.71 -3.92 17.15
C ILE A 132 -2.08 -3.75 18.53
N GLU A 133 -2.91 -3.53 19.52
CA GLU A 133 -2.51 -3.40 20.92
C GLU A 133 -3.49 -4.13 21.85
N PRO A 134 -3.01 -4.63 22.98
CA PRO A 134 -3.91 -5.18 24.00
C PRO A 134 -4.70 -4.06 24.67
N SER A 135 -5.94 -4.34 25.02
CA SER A 135 -6.80 -3.39 25.74
C SER A 135 -6.46 -3.28 27.22
N SER A 136 -5.68 -4.23 27.76
CA SER A 136 -5.27 -4.30 29.18
C SER A 136 -4.01 -5.14 29.33
N GLU A 137 -3.40 -5.09 30.51
CA GLU A 137 -2.22 -5.88 30.85
C GLU A 137 -2.54 -7.32 31.34
N SER A 138 -3.78 -7.77 31.16
CA SER A 138 -4.17 -9.13 31.55
C SER A 138 -3.49 -10.20 30.69
N LYS A 139 -3.45 -11.44 31.20
CA LYS A 139 -2.87 -12.58 30.45
C LYS A 139 -3.65 -12.93 29.17
N ARG A 140 -4.93 -12.56 29.10
CA ARG A 140 -5.82 -12.77 27.97
C ARG A 140 -6.57 -11.46 27.66
N PRO A 141 -5.87 -10.47 27.12
CA PRO A 141 -6.49 -9.19 26.80
C PRO A 141 -7.41 -9.29 25.60
N ASN A 142 -8.35 -8.36 25.50
CA ASN A 142 -8.94 -8.07 24.22
C ASN A 142 -7.92 -7.34 23.34
N TRP A 143 -8.04 -7.54 22.05
CA TRP A 143 -7.20 -6.90 21.05
C TRP A 143 -7.97 -5.77 20.37
N ARG A 144 -7.31 -4.67 20.17
CA ARG A 144 -7.86 -3.54 19.42
C ARG A 144 -6.86 -3.04 18.38
N ILE A 145 -7.37 -2.41 17.35
CA ILE A 145 -6.52 -1.78 16.35
C ILE A 145 -5.91 -0.50 16.95
N SER A 146 -4.61 -0.30 16.76
CA SER A 146 -3.91 0.92 17.17
C SER A 146 -4.21 2.08 16.24
N THR A 147 -3.83 3.30 16.62
CA THR A 147 -3.89 4.46 15.71
C THR A 147 -3.10 4.20 14.44
N ARG A 148 -1.89 3.67 14.58
CA ARG A 148 -1.07 3.26 13.44
C ARG A 148 -1.76 2.19 12.59
N GLY A 149 -2.39 1.22 13.23
CA GLY A 149 -3.13 0.16 12.54
C GLY A 149 -4.29 0.69 11.71
N LYS A 150 -5.00 1.71 12.18
CA LYS A 150 -6.06 2.38 11.41
C LYS A 150 -5.52 3.04 10.15
N GLU A 151 -4.41 3.76 10.26
CA GLU A 151 -3.73 4.38 9.11
C GLU A 151 -3.29 3.32 8.08
N VAL A 152 -2.72 2.21 8.55
CA VAL A 152 -2.29 1.10 7.72
C VAL A 152 -3.48 0.44 7.02
N LEU A 153 -4.58 0.20 7.72
CA LEU A 153 -5.79 -0.39 7.15
C LEU A 153 -6.40 0.50 6.07
N ASP A 154 -6.50 1.80 6.31
CA ASP A 154 -7.01 2.76 5.34
C ASP A 154 -6.14 2.83 4.09
N SER A 155 -4.82 2.82 4.25
CA SER A 155 -3.87 2.80 3.13
C SER A 155 -3.98 1.49 2.34
N SER A 156 -4.10 0.35 3.00
CA SER A 156 -4.27 -0.97 2.36
C SER A 156 -5.57 -1.04 1.56
N ARG A 157 -6.67 -0.49 2.09
CA ARG A 157 -7.95 -0.42 1.38
C ARG A 157 -7.87 0.46 0.14
N ARG A 158 -7.18 1.60 0.22
CA ARG A 158 -6.97 2.50 -0.94
C ARG A 158 -6.15 1.84 -2.04
N LEU A 159 -5.08 1.15 -1.68
CA LEU A 159 -4.23 0.43 -2.63
C LEU A 159 -4.98 -0.71 -3.33
N SER A 160 -5.76 -1.49 -2.60
CA SER A 160 -6.60 -2.56 -3.17
C SER A 160 -7.63 -2.01 -4.17
N LYS A 161 -8.22 -0.85 -3.89
CA LYS A 161 -9.13 -0.16 -4.82
C LYS A 161 -8.42 0.30 -6.09
N ALA A 162 -7.23 0.85 -5.97
CA ALA A 162 -6.43 1.29 -7.11
C ALA A 162 -6.05 0.12 -8.02
N GLU A 163 -5.63 -1.01 -7.46
CA GLU A 163 -5.32 -2.24 -8.21
C GLU A 163 -6.56 -2.80 -8.93
N ALA A 164 -7.71 -2.81 -8.28
CA ALA A 164 -8.95 -3.29 -8.87
C ALA A 164 -9.46 -2.40 -10.04
N ALA A 165 -9.06 -1.12 -10.08
CA ALA A 165 -9.44 -0.17 -11.14
C ALA A 165 -8.56 -0.27 -12.40
N ILE A 166 -7.46 -1.02 -12.36
CA ILE A 166 -6.57 -1.28 -13.48
C ILE A 166 -7.02 -2.54 -14.23
#